data_7965749c9cad4889293a3ee359022717
#
_entry.id   7965749c9cad4889293a3ee359022717
#
_cell.length_a   1.000
_cell.length_b   1.000
_cell.length_c   1.000
_cell.angle_alpha   90.00
_cell.angle_beta   90.00
_cell.angle_gamma   90.00
#
_symmetry.space_group_name_H-M   'P 1'
#
loop_
_entity.id
_entity.type
_entity.pdbx_description
1 polymer ?
#
loop_
_entity_poly.entity_id
_entity_poly.type
_entity_poly.pdbx_seq_one_letter_code
_entity_poly.pdbx_strand_id
1 'polypeptide(L)'
;MLELLIAAGAALLAVLGMVAGRLLTSTGLEDVEAEYAPEEEPRQRGFVAVLDSVGAPLLPLAVRLHGRQRLQRLDTVIRRAGRPEGVTLTMFVRREAGLVVFGVVFGLLFTLQDLWTVGVPMAVVLCGWMRLWLYTEAGKRRRQIDAELPDFLDVLAVTVTAGLGFRQALERVCEFHGGALAAEMRTALQEMNVGASRRQTFVALRERSRSAAVGTFVTALLQAEELGVPLADALTGIASDVRREHAENVRQRAARAVPMVSLAVTMTILPGALILIVSAVLVANAGVLGGLF
;
A
#
# COMPACT_ATOMS: atom_id res chain seq x y z
N MET A 1 31.81 -18.54 22.28
CA MET A 1 30.45 -18.02 22.18
C MET A 1 30.14 -17.51 20.76
N LEU A 2 30.94 -16.58 20.20
CA LEU A 2 30.72 -16.03 18.84
C LEU A 2 30.80 -17.12 17.75
N GLU A 3 31.73 -18.03 17.80
CA GLU A 3 31.89 -19.14 16.87
C GLU A 3 30.72 -20.12 16.91
N LEU A 4 30.16 -20.39 18.09
CA LEU A 4 28.95 -21.19 18.28
C LEU A 4 27.71 -20.54 17.67
N LEU A 5 27.61 -19.21 17.74
CA LEU A 5 26.51 -18.42 17.16
C LEU A 5 26.58 -18.40 15.62
N ILE A 6 27.80 -18.23 15.08
CA ILE A 6 28.03 -18.29 13.63
C ILE A 6 27.74 -19.69 13.10
N ALA A 7 28.17 -20.73 13.82
CA ALA A 7 27.89 -22.12 13.47
C ALA A 7 26.39 -22.46 13.54
N ALA A 8 25.68 -21.98 14.58
CA ALA A 8 24.23 -22.16 14.71
C ALA A 8 23.44 -21.41 13.61
N GLY A 9 23.86 -20.19 13.26
CA GLY A 9 23.28 -19.43 12.14
C GLY A 9 23.52 -20.10 10.79
N ALA A 10 24.73 -20.59 10.54
CA ALA A 10 25.09 -21.33 9.34
C ALA A 10 24.34 -22.67 9.23
N ALA A 11 24.23 -23.40 10.36
CA ALA A 11 23.45 -24.66 10.42
C ALA A 11 21.96 -24.42 10.16
N LEU A 12 21.38 -23.35 10.71
CA LEU A 12 19.98 -22.99 10.47
C LEU A 12 19.74 -22.62 9.00
N LEU A 13 20.65 -21.88 8.38
CA LEU A 13 20.59 -21.54 6.95
C LEU A 13 20.77 -22.80 6.08
N ALA A 14 21.64 -23.71 6.45
CA ALA A 14 21.81 -24.98 5.74
C ALA A 14 20.58 -25.89 5.86
N VAL A 15 19.96 -25.98 7.05
CA VAL A 15 18.71 -26.73 7.27
C VAL A 15 17.55 -26.12 6.50
N LEU A 16 17.43 -24.79 6.52
CA LEU A 16 16.42 -24.08 5.71
C LEU A 16 16.64 -24.29 4.21
N GLY A 17 17.89 -24.23 3.74
CA GLY A 17 18.26 -24.53 2.35
C GLY A 17 17.98 -25.99 1.96
N MET A 18 18.22 -26.96 2.85
CA MET A 18 17.97 -28.38 2.62
C MET A 18 16.47 -28.71 2.64
N VAL A 19 15.69 -28.11 3.54
CA VAL A 19 14.22 -28.22 3.57
C VAL A 19 13.61 -27.57 2.33
N ALA A 20 14.12 -26.42 1.92
CA ALA A 20 13.73 -25.74 0.70
C ALA A 20 14.03 -26.59 -0.55
N GLY A 21 15.22 -27.21 -0.62
CA GLY A 21 15.61 -28.09 -1.73
C GLY A 21 14.72 -29.34 -1.82
N ARG A 22 14.33 -29.94 -0.69
CA ARG A 22 13.41 -31.09 -0.67
C ARG A 22 11.97 -30.73 -1.05
N LEU A 23 11.52 -29.51 -0.75
CA LEU A 23 10.19 -29.03 -1.13
C LEU A 23 10.09 -28.71 -2.63
N LEU A 24 11.19 -28.32 -3.27
CA LEU A 24 11.26 -28.06 -4.72
C LEU A 24 11.13 -29.36 -5.56
N THR A 25 11.47 -30.52 -4.98
CA THR A 25 11.35 -31.83 -5.67
C THR A 25 10.01 -32.52 -5.45
N SER A 26 9.11 -31.96 -4.63
CA SER A 26 7.78 -32.51 -4.41
C SER A 26 6.75 -31.85 -5.34
N THR A 27 6.43 -32.54 -6.39
CA THR A 27 5.41 -32.30 -7.41
C THR A 27 4.06 -31.88 -6.82
N GLY A 28 3.71 -30.63 -6.94
CA GLY A 28 2.43 -30.06 -6.50
C GLY A 28 2.25 -28.61 -6.93
N LEU A 29 3.18 -28.09 -7.74
CA LEU A 29 3.21 -26.69 -8.18
C LEU A 29 2.47 -26.44 -9.49
N GLU A 30 2.25 -27.47 -10.31
CA GLU A 30 1.65 -27.32 -11.64
C GLU A 30 0.22 -26.76 -11.61
N ASP A 31 -0.59 -27.14 -10.61
CA ASP A 31 -1.98 -26.67 -10.50
C ASP A 31 -2.10 -25.23 -9.99
N VAL A 32 -1.09 -24.74 -9.25
CA VAL A 32 -1.10 -23.37 -8.71
C VAL A 32 -0.45 -22.37 -9.70
N GLU A 33 0.56 -22.82 -10.44
CA GLU A 33 1.19 -21.99 -11.49
C GLU A 33 0.28 -21.76 -12.71
N ALA A 34 -0.57 -22.71 -13.04
CA ALA A 34 -1.51 -22.58 -14.16
C ALA A 34 -2.63 -21.56 -13.86
N GLU A 35 -3.04 -21.40 -12.60
CA GLU A 35 -4.07 -20.43 -12.20
C GLU A 35 -3.51 -19.00 -12.04
N TYR A 36 -2.21 -18.86 -11.81
CA TYR A 36 -1.52 -17.57 -11.54
C TYR A 36 -0.26 -17.39 -12.39
N ALA A 37 -0.33 -17.71 -13.70
CA ALA A 37 0.79 -17.58 -14.62
C ALA A 37 1.42 -16.16 -14.56
N PRO A 38 2.74 -16.03 -14.44
CA PRO A 38 3.39 -14.73 -14.30
C PRO A 38 3.36 -13.99 -15.63
N GLU A 39 2.73 -12.80 -15.64
CA GLU A 39 3.12 -11.74 -16.54
C GLU A 39 4.61 -11.42 -16.29
N GLU A 40 5.38 -11.19 -17.32
CA GLU A 40 6.85 -11.00 -17.32
C GLU A 40 7.33 -10.24 -16.08
N GLU A 41 8.14 -10.92 -15.26
CA GLU A 41 8.66 -10.36 -14.00
C GLU A 41 9.61 -9.18 -14.31
N PRO A 42 9.34 -7.98 -13.79
CA PRO A 42 10.29 -6.87 -13.90
C PRO A 42 11.60 -7.28 -13.21
N ARG A 43 12.70 -7.23 -13.95
CA ARG A 43 14.05 -7.60 -13.49
C ARG A 43 14.48 -6.66 -12.36
N GLN A 44 14.16 -7.02 -11.13
CA GLN A 44 14.52 -6.23 -9.95
C GLN A 44 15.93 -6.59 -9.49
N ARG A 45 16.77 -5.56 -9.28
CA ARG A 45 18.16 -5.70 -8.81
C ARG A 45 18.25 -5.38 -7.32
N GLY A 46 19.14 -6.08 -6.60
CA GLY A 46 19.46 -5.75 -5.21
C GLY A 46 18.73 -6.58 -4.15
N PHE A 47 18.42 -5.99 -3.02
CA PHE A 47 17.86 -6.65 -1.84
C PHE A 47 16.56 -7.42 -2.12
N VAL A 48 15.72 -6.92 -3.02
CA VAL A 48 14.47 -7.56 -3.43
C VAL A 48 14.73 -8.90 -4.13
N ALA A 49 15.79 -9.01 -4.94
CA ALA A 49 16.16 -10.27 -5.57
C ALA A 49 16.62 -11.31 -4.55
N VAL A 50 17.26 -10.89 -3.45
CA VAL A 50 17.63 -11.76 -2.33
C VAL A 50 16.39 -12.26 -1.60
N LEU A 51 15.42 -11.37 -1.31
CA LEU A 51 14.14 -11.75 -0.71
C LEU A 51 13.37 -12.76 -1.58
N ASP A 52 13.36 -12.52 -2.88
CA ASP A 52 12.71 -13.40 -3.85
C ASP A 52 13.39 -14.77 -3.92
N SER A 53 14.72 -14.83 -3.87
CA SER A 53 15.47 -16.11 -3.87
C SER A 53 15.27 -16.92 -2.59
N VAL A 54 15.21 -16.24 -1.43
CA VAL A 54 14.97 -16.90 -0.13
C VAL A 54 13.51 -17.31 0.04
N GLY A 55 12.57 -16.52 -0.48
CA GLY A 55 11.14 -16.80 -0.39
C GLY A 55 10.64 -17.83 -1.39
N ALA A 56 11.32 -18.02 -2.53
CA ALA A 56 10.91 -18.95 -3.59
C ALA A 56 10.70 -20.39 -3.08
N PRO A 57 11.64 -21.02 -2.35
CA PRO A 57 11.47 -22.38 -1.88
C PRO A 57 10.36 -22.56 -0.83
N LEU A 58 9.95 -21.47 -0.19
CA LEU A 58 8.91 -21.47 0.86
C LEU A 58 7.51 -21.15 0.32
N LEU A 59 7.41 -20.80 -0.96
CA LEU A 59 6.14 -20.45 -1.61
C LEU A 59 5.05 -21.53 -1.39
N PRO A 60 5.31 -22.85 -1.63
CA PRO A 60 4.26 -23.86 -1.47
C PRO A 60 3.80 -24.00 -0.01
N LEU A 61 4.70 -23.83 0.94
CA LEU A 61 4.37 -23.83 2.37
C LEU A 61 3.56 -22.59 2.75
N ALA A 62 3.97 -21.41 2.28
CA ALA A 62 3.30 -20.14 2.52
C ALA A 62 1.88 -20.16 1.96
N VAL A 63 1.67 -20.66 0.74
CA VAL A 63 0.35 -20.80 0.11
C VAL A 63 -0.55 -21.75 0.92
N ARG A 64 -0.03 -22.87 1.41
CA ARG A 64 -0.78 -23.80 2.26
C ARG A 64 -1.18 -23.19 3.60
N LEU A 65 -0.27 -22.44 4.24
CA LEU A 65 -0.52 -21.77 5.53
C LEU A 65 -1.52 -20.62 5.43
N HIS A 66 -1.52 -19.87 4.33
CA HIS A 66 -2.43 -18.75 4.12
C HIS A 66 -3.87 -19.19 3.86
N GLY A 67 -4.08 -20.36 3.27
CA GLY A 67 -5.39 -20.87 2.89
C GLY A 67 -6.05 -20.06 1.74
N ARG A 68 -6.92 -20.72 0.94
CA ARG A 68 -7.54 -20.13 -0.26
C ARG A 68 -8.28 -18.82 0.00
N GLN A 69 -9.00 -18.70 1.12
CA GLN A 69 -9.78 -17.49 1.41
C GLN A 69 -8.89 -16.26 1.69
N ARG A 70 -7.74 -16.44 2.35
CA ARG A 70 -6.80 -15.33 2.60
C ARG A 70 -6.09 -14.90 1.33
N LEU A 71 -5.71 -15.83 0.47
CA LEU A 71 -5.10 -15.55 -0.83
C LEU A 71 -6.04 -14.77 -1.74
N GLN A 72 -7.31 -15.13 -1.81
CA GLN A 72 -8.32 -14.38 -2.58
C GLN A 72 -8.51 -12.96 -2.04
N ARG A 73 -8.50 -12.76 -0.72
CA ARG A 73 -8.57 -11.42 -0.12
C ARG A 73 -7.30 -10.61 -0.45
N LEU A 74 -6.12 -11.20 -0.40
CA LEU A 74 -4.87 -10.54 -0.76
C LEU A 74 -4.86 -10.15 -2.23
N ASP A 75 -5.26 -11.04 -3.13
CA ASP A 75 -5.37 -10.75 -4.55
C ASP A 75 -6.35 -9.59 -4.84
N THR A 76 -7.50 -9.56 -4.15
CA THR A 76 -8.41 -8.42 -4.27
C THR A 76 -7.80 -7.11 -3.77
N VAL A 77 -6.98 -7.13 -2.74
CA VAL A 77 -6.28 -5.93 -2.23
C VAL A 77 -5.17 -5.49 -3.20
N ILE A 78 -4.39 -6.43 -3.75
CA ILE A 78 -3.33 -6.14 -4.74
C ILE A 78 -3.94 -5.55 -6.02
N ARG A 79 -5.03 -6.12 -6.54
CA ARG A 79 -5.76 -5.56 -7.69
C ARG A 79 -6.30 -4.16 -7.39
N ARG A 80 -6.85 -3.92 -6.21
CA ARG A 80 -7.33 -2.59 -5.77
C ARG A 80 -6.20 -1.58 -5.59
N ALA A 81 -5.01 -2.02 -5.18
CA ALA A 81 -3.82 -1.19 -5.17
C ALA A 81 -3.29 -0.88 -6.59
N GLY A 82 -3.87 -1.50 -7.62
CA GLY A 82 -3.50 -1.31 -9.03
C GLY A 82 -2.22 -2.04 -9.41
N ARG A 83 -1.92 -3.15 -8.74
CA ARG A 83 -0.69 -3.92 -8.94
C ARG A 83 0.54 -3.00 -8.88
N PRO A 84 0.86 -2.40 -7.72
CA PRO A 84 1.98 -1.48 -7.60
C PRO A 84 3.25 -2.18 -8.06
N GLU A 85 4.04 -1.52 -8.91
CA GLU A 85 5.28 -2.06 -9.49
C GLU A 85 5.12 -3.40 -10.23
N GLY A 86 3.93 -3.74 -10.72
CA GLY A 86 3.66 -5.03 -11.37
C GLY A 86 3.64 -6.22 -10.41
N VAL A 87 3.51 -5.99 -9.10
CA VAL A 87 3.51 -7.07 -8.10
C VAL A 87 2.29 -7.98 -8.27
N THR A 88 2.55 -9.24 -8.58
CA THR A 88 1.56 -10.31 -8.62
C THR A 88 1.34 -10.93 -7.24
N LEU A 89 0.26 -11.70 -7.06
CA LEU A 89 0.01 -12.41 -5.80
C LEU A 89 1.17 -13.34 -5.41
N THR A 90 1.72 -14.05 -6.38
CA THR A 90 2.84 -14.97 -6.18
C THR A 90 4.11 -14.24 -5.72
N MET A 91 4.45 -13.11 -6.34
CA MET A 91 5.56 -12.25 -5.93
C MET A 91 5.34 -11.71 -4.50
N PHE A 92 4.12 -11.29 -4.19
CA PHE A 92 3.79 -10.78 -2.86
C PHE A 92 4.00 -11.85 -1.78
N VAL A 93 3.42 -13.05 -1.97
CA VAL A 93 3.55 -14.16 -1.02
C VAL A 93 5.01 -14.63 -0.90
N ARG A 94 5.76 -14.65 -2.00
CA ARG A 94 7.19 -14.99 -2.03
C ARG A 94 8.02 -14.01 -1.20
N ARG A 95 7.80 -12.70 -1.38
CA ARG A 95 8.50 -11.64 -0.61
C ARG A 95 8.08 -11.64 0.86
N GLU A 96 6.80 -11.85 1.15
CA GLU A 96 6.31 -12.00 2.53
C GLU A 96 6.99 -13.19 3.22
N ALA A 97 7.09 -14.35 2.55
CA ALA A 97 7.79 -15.52 3.07
C ALA A 97 9.28 -15.24 3.31
N GLY A 98 9.96 -14.56 2.39
CA GLY A 98 11.34 -14.13 2.55
C GLY A 98 11.54 -13.21 3.77
N LEU A 99 10.69 -12.21 3.94
CA LEU A 99 10.75 -11.31 5.11
C LEU A 99 10.47 -12.03 6.44
N VAL A 100 9.56 -13.00 6.44
CA VAL A 100 9.30 -13.83 7.64
C VAL A 100 10.54 -14.63 8.02
N VAL A 101 11.24 -15.24 7.05
CA VAL A 101 12.50 -15.96 7.31
C VAL A 101 13.55 -15.03 7.89
N PHE A 102 13.77 -13.87 7.28
CA PHE A 102 14.69 -12.87 7.81
C PHE A 102 14.28 -12.42 9.23
N GLY A 103 12.98 -12.17 9.45
CA GLY A 103 12.47 -11.80 10.76
C GLY A 103 12.74 -12.85 11.83
N VAL A 104 12.52 -14.13 11.51
CA VAL A 104 12.76 -15.25 12.43
C VAL A 104 14.26 -15.42 12.69
N VAL A 105 15.11 -15.38 11.66
CA VAL A 105 16.57 -15.52 11.81
C VAL A 105 17.15 -14.39 12.63
N PHE A 106 16.84 -13.15 12.33
CA PHE A 106 17.31 -12.00 13.08
C PHE A 106 16.75 -12.00 14.52
N GLY A 107 15.45 -12.27 14.68
CA GLY A 107 14.84 -12.39 16.01
C GLY A 107 15.54 -13.42 16.88
N LEU A 108 15.86 -14.60 16.33
CA LEU A 108 16.58 -15.67 17.02
C LEU A 108 18.02 -15.26 17.37
N LEU A 109 18.74 -14.64 16.44
CA LEU A 109 20.11 -14.16 16.67
C LEU A 109 20.18 -13.14 17.82
N PHE A 110 19.24 -12.19 17.87
CA PHE A 110 19.18 -11.19 18.94
C PHE A 110 18.76 -11.80 20.29
N THR A 111 17.83 -12.77 20.28
CA THR A 111 17.43 -13.46 21.52
C THR A 111 18.55 -14.30 22.11
N LEU A 112 19.39 -14.93 21.27
CA LEU A 112 20.57 -15.67 21.71
C LEU A 112 21.68 -14.78 22.32
N GLN A 113 21.64 -13.49 22.05
CA GLN A 113 22.55 -12.49 22.65
C GLN A 113 21.94 -11.78 23.89
N ASP A 114 20.89 -12.32 24.49
CA ASP A 114 20.11 -11.71 25.58
C ASP A 114 19.49 -10.35 25.25
N LEU A 115 19.45 -9.97 23.97
CA LEU A 115 18.84 -8.74 23.45
C LEU A 115 17.41 -8.98 22.95
N TRP A 116 16.65 -9.81 23.65
CA TRP A 116 15.29 -10.19 23.27
C TRP A 116 14.34 -8.98 23.19
N THR A 117 14.59 -7.92 23.97
CA THR A 117 13.83 -6.65 23.94
C THR A 117 13.91 -5.93 22.60
N VAL A 118 14.95 -6.18 21.81
CA VAL A 118 15.15 -5.63 20.45
C VAL A 118 14.79 -6.66 19.39
N GLY A 119 15.15 -7.93 19.60
CA GLY A 119 14.96 -9.01 18.63
C GLY A 119 13.49 -9.29 18.32
N VAL A 120 12.65 -9.37 19.35
CA VAL A 120 11.22 -9.65 19.19
C VAL A 120 10.48 -8.52 18.43
N PRO A 121 10.58 -7.24 18.80
CA PRO A 121 9.97 -6.15 18.03
C PRO A 121 10.46 -6.08 16.59
N MET A 122 11.74 -6.29 16.34
CA MET A 122 12.33 -6.31 15.00
C MET A 122 11.71 -7.43 14.14
N ALA A 123 11.58 -8.63 14.67
CA ALA A 123 10.94 -9.76 13.97
C ALA A 123 9.48 -9.44 13.62
N VAL A 124 8.70 -8.86 14.54
CA VAL A 124 7.31 -8.46 14.32
C VAL A 124 7.20 -7.42 13.22
N VAL A 125 8.09 -6.40 13.24
CA VAL A 125 8.12 -5.35 12.21
C VAL A 125 8.42 -5.95 10.84
N LEU A 126 9.44 -6.81 10.72
CA LEU A 126 9.80 -7.45 9.45
C LEU A 126 8.67 -8.34 8.91
N CYS A 127 8.03 -9.14 9.77
CA CYS A 127 6.91 -9.98 9.38
C CYS A 127 5.67 -9.18 8.94
N GLY A 128 5.45 -8.00 9.53
CA GLY A 128 4.31 -7.13 9.20
C GLY A 128 4.58 -6.17 8.04
N TRP A 129 5.85 -5.94 7.67
CA TRP A 129 6.29 -4.89 6.74
C TRP A 129 5.60 -4.96 5.38
N MET A 130 5.50 -6.14 4.79
CA MET A 130 4.92 -6.32 3.46
C MET A 130 3.43 -5.98 3.43
N ARG A 131 2.70 -6.31 4.49
CA ARG A 131 1.28 -5.95 4.64
C ARG A 131 1.10 -4.45 4.83
N LEU A 132 1.91 -3.85 5.69
CA LEU A 132 1.89 -2.41 5.92
C LEU A 132 2.19 -1.64 4.62
N TRP A 133 3.20 -2.08 3.86
CA TRP A 133 3.53 -1.52 2.54
C TRP A 133 2.33 -1.60 1.58
N LEU A 134 1.67 -2.76 1.47
CA LEU A 134 0.51 -2.93 0.59
C LEU A 134 -0.65 -1.99 0.97
N TYR A 135 -0.93 -1.84 2.27
CA TYR A 135 -1.96 -0.90 2.74
C TYR A 135 -1.62 0.56 2.44
N THR A 136 -0.34 0.93 2.60
CA THR A 136 0.11 2.29 2.28
C THR A 136 0.03 2.57 0.79
N GLU A 137 0.36 1.60 -0.07
CA GLU A 137 0.29 1.74 -1.52
C GLU A 137 -1.16 1.82 -2.04
N ALA A 138 -2.04 0.99 -1.51
CA ALA A 138 -3.48 1.10 -1.77
C ALA A 138 -4.03 2.47 -1.34
N GLY A 139 -3.54 3.00 -0.22
CA GLY A 139 -3.87 4.35 0.24
C GLY A 139 -3.37 5.47 -0.67
N LYS A 140 -2.15 5.33 -1.23
CA LYS A 140 -1.61 6.30 -2.21
C LYS A 140 -2.44 6.32 -3.49
N ARG A 141 -2.74 5.13 -4.06
CA ARG A 141 -3.58 5.02 -5.26
C ARG A 141 -4.94 5.67 -5.07
N ARG A 142 -5.58 5.42 -3.92
CA ARG A 142 -6.85 6.07 -3.58
C ARG A 142 -6.72 7.60 -3.55
N ARG A 143 -5.65 8.13 -2.94
CA ARG A 143 -5.41 9.58 -2.90
C ARG A 143 -5.15 10.17 -4.29
N GLN A 144 -4.50 9.43 -5.18
CA GLN A 144 -4.32 9.82 -6.58
C GLN A 144 -5.67 9.93 -7.29
N ILE A 145 -6.54 8.92 -7.16
CA ILE A 145 -7.89 8.95 -7.71
C ILE A 145 -8.68 10.15 -7.18
N ASP A 146 -8.63 10.40 -5.86
CA ASP A 146 -9.31 11.56 -5.24
C ASP A 146 -8.78 12.90 -5.77
N ALA A 147 -7.48 12.99 -6.08
CA ALA A 147 -6.85 14.20 -6.59
C ALA A 147 -7.13 14.43 -8.09
N GLU A 148 -7.20 13.36 -8.89
CA GLU A 148 -7.46 13.43 -10.33
C GLU A 148 -8.93 13.69 -10.66
N LEU A 149 -9.85 13.33 -9.74
CA LEU A 149 -11.31 13.36 -10.00
C LEU A 149 -11.85 14.74 -10.39
N PRO A 150 -11.51 15.85 -9.71
CA PRO A 150 -12.07 17.16 -10.05
C PRO A 150 -11.76 17.55 -11.50
N ASP A 151 -10.50 17.48 -11.90
CA ASP A 151 -10.04 17.84 -13.24
C ASP A 151 -10.66 16.94 -14.32
N PHE A 152 -10.76 15.66 -14.02
CA PHE A 152 -11.41 14.68 -14.91
C PHE A 152 -12.89 15.02 -15.13
N LEU A 153 -13.62 15.36 -14.06
CA LEU A 153 -15.04 15.71 -14.14
C LEU A 153 -15.27 17.03 -14.86
N ASP A 154 -14.38 18.01 -14.70
CA ASP A 154 -14.48 19.28 -15.44
C ASP A 154 -14.38 19.07 -16.93
N VAL A 155 -13.38 18.30 -17.38
CA VAL A 155 -13.22 18.00 -18.83
C VAL A 155 -14.37 17.16 -19.33
N LEU A 156 -14.87 16.22 -18.53
CA LEU A 156 -16.04 15.41 -18.87
C LEU A 156 -17.29 16.27 -19.02
N ALA A 157 -17.55 17.18 -18.08
CA ALA A 157 -18.71 18.09 -18.13
C ALA A 157 -18.66 18.99 -19.37
N VAL A 158 -17.50 19.59 -19.67
CA VAL A 158 -17.32 20.42 -20.87
C VAL A 158 -17.57 19.60 -22.15
N THR A 159 -17.06 18.36 -22.20
CA THR A 159 -17.18 17.49 -23.37
C THR A 159 -18.65 17.08 -23.61
N VAL A 160 -19.40 16.78 -22.54
CA VAL A 160 -20.83 16.45 -22.63
C VAL A 160 -21.67 17.70 -22.99
N THR A 161 -21.32 18.86 -22.42
CA THR A 161 -22.00 20.13 -22.75
C THR A 161 -21.75 20.54 -24.20
N ALA A 162 -20.60 20.18 -24.79
CA ALA A 162 -20.32 20.36 -26.22
C ALA A 162 -21.16 19.45 -27.13
N GLY A 163 -22.03 18.60 -26.56
CA GLY A 163 -22.98 17.77 -27.31
C GLY A 163 -22.54 16.32 -27.56
N LEU A 164 -21.39 15.89 -27.03
CA LEU A 164 -21.02 14.48 -27.10
C LEU A 164 -21.88 13.65 -26.14
N GLY A 165 -22.30 12.48 -26.60
CA GLY A 165 -22.96 11.50 -25.71
C GLY A 165 -22.05 11.11 -24.56
N PHE A 166 -22.61 10.92 -23.36
CA PHE A 166 -21.84 10.64 -22.12
C PHE A 166 -20.75 9.57 -22.29
N ARG A 167 -21.07 8.45 -22.98
CA ARG A 167 -20.11 7.36 -23.21
C ARG A 167 -18.95 7.80 -24.10
N GLN A 168 -19.24 8.51 -25.19
CA GLN A 168 -18.21 9.04 -26.10
C GLN A 168 -17.36 10.08 -25.43
N ALA A 169 -17.98 10.96 -24.62
CA ALA A 169 -17.27 11.95 -23.81
C ALA A 169 -16.31 11.27 -22.83
N LEU A 170 -16.79 10.26 -22.09
CA LEU A 170 -15.98 9.48 -21.16
C LEU A 170 -14.80 8.78 -21.85
N GLU A 171 -15.03 8.17 -23.01
CA GLU A 171 -13.99 7.54 -23.83
C GLU A 171 -12.92 8.56 -24.24
N ARG A 172 -13.37 9.70 -24.76
CA ARG A 172 -12.46 10.77 -25.20
C ARG A 172 -11.64 11.34 -24.05
N VAL A 173 -12.26 11.57 -22.88
CA VAL A 173 -11.52 12.04 -21.68
C VAL A 173 -10.51 11.01 -21.23
N CYS A 174 -10.83 9.71 -21.24
CA CYS A 174 -9.89 8.65 -20.88
C CYS A 174 -8.72 8.49 -21.85
N GLU A 175 -8.84 8.92 -23.11
CA GLU A 175 -7.72 8.94 -24.07
C GLU A 175 -6.66 9.98 -23.70
N PHE A 176 -7.10 11.16 -23.26
CA PHE A 176 -6.23 12.29 -22.95
C PHE A 176 -5.75 12.32 -21.50
N HIS A 177 -6.53 11.76 -20.57
CA HIS A 177 -6.15 11.65 -19.17
C HIS A 177 -5.41 10.35 -18.91
N GLY A 178 -4.21 10.47 -18.33
CA GLY A 178 -3.47 9.35 -17.74
C GLY A 178 -3.90 9.13 -16.27
N GLY A 179 -3.20 8.25 -15.56
CA GLY A 179 -3.32 8.11 -14.13
C GLY A 179 -4.28 7.01 -13.66
N ALA A 180 -4.46 6.98 -12.34
CA ALA A 180 -5.20 5.90 -11.67
C ALA A 180 -6.70 5.95 -11.93
N LEU A 181 -7.28 7.16 -11.98
CA LEU A 181 -8.70 7.36 -12.24
C LEU A 181 -9.05 6.97 -13.68
N ALA A 182 -8.27 7.43 -14.66
CA ALA A 182 -8.50 7.11 -16.06
C ALA A 182 -8.41 5.60 -16.33
N ALA A 183 -7.53 4.87 -15.63
CA ALA A 183 -7.46 3.42 -15.71
C ALA A 183 -8.75 2.75 -15.20
N GLU A 184 -9.30 3.20 -14.08
CA GLU A 184 -10.57 2.70 -13.54
C GLU A 184 -11.76 3.05 -14.45
N MET A 185 -11.77 4.24 -15.04
CA MET A 185 -12.82 4.66 -15.99
C MET A 185 -12.74 3.88 -17.29
N ARG A 186 -11.53 3.56 -17.79
CA ARG A 186 -11.37 2.65 -18.95
C ARG A 186 -11.91 1.25 -18.68
N THR A 187 -11.68 0.73 -17.47
CA THR A 187 -12.26 -0.55 -17.04
C THR A 187 -13.79 -0.47 -17.05
N ALA A 188 -14.35 0.62 -16.54
CA ALA A 188 -15.79 0.86 -16.58
C ALA A 188 -16.33 0.91 -18.02
N LEU A 189 -15.63 1.60 -18.93
CA LEU A 189 -15.98 1.62 -20.36
C LEU A 189 -15.96 0.21 -20.98
N GLN A 190 -14.94 -0.59 -20.68
CA GLN A 190 -14.85 -1.98 -21.16
C GLN A 190 -16.01 -2.83 -20.65
N GLU A 191 -16.39 -2.71 -19.37
CA GLU A 191 -17.54 -3.41 -18.81
C GLU A 191 -18.85 -3.01 -19.53
N MET A 192 -19.05 -1.73 -19.83
CA MET A 192 -20.20 -1.27 -20.64
C MET A 192 -20.14 -1.76 -22.08
N ASN A 193 -18.94 -1.95 -22.66
CA ASN A 193 -18.75 -2.46 -24.00
C ASN A 193 -19.14 -3.94 -24.14
N VAL A 194 -18.97 -4.73 -23.07
CA VAL A 194 -19.39 -6.14 -23.02
C VAL A 194 -20.83 -6.32 -22.53
N GLY A 195 -21.60 -5.22 -22.42
CA GLY A 195 -23.04 -5.26 -22.16
C GLY A 195 -23.47 -5.03 -20.72
N ALA A 196 -22.54 -4.69 -19.79
CA ALA A 196 -22.93 -4.31 -18.44
C ALA A 196 -23.73 -2.99 -18.45
N SER A 197 -24.74 -2.88 -17.60
CA SER A 197 -25.50 -1.65 -17.47
C SER A 197 -24.65 -0.54 -16.84
N ARG A 198 -24.92 0.72 -17.21
CA ARG A 198 -24.22 1.89 -16.62
C ARG A 198 -24.25 1.85 -15.10
N ARG A 199 -25.43 1.60 -14.51
CA ARG A 199 -25.61 1.49 -13.06
C ARG A 199 -24.70 0.44 -12.44
N GLN A 200 -24.67 -0.78 -12.98
CA GLN A 200 -23.83 -1.87 -12.48
C GLN A 200 -22.35 -1.50 -12.55
N THR A 201 -21.93 -0.94 -13.67
CA THR A 201 -20.53 -0.55 -13.91
C THR A 201 -20.06 0.55 -12.95
N PHE A 202 -20.88 1.60 -12.73
CA PHE A 202 -20.49 2.67 -11.81
C PHE A 202 -20.57 2.24 -10.34
N VAL A 203 -21.48 1.35 -9.96
CA VAL A 203 -21.47 0.73 -8.63
C VAL A 203 -20.20 -0.10 -8.43
N ALA A 204 -19.79 -0.90 -9.41
CA ALA A 204 -18.56 -1.65 -9.37
C ALA A 204 -17.31 -0.74 -9.30
N LEU A 205 -17.30 0.36 -10.05
CA LEU A 205 -16.26 1.39 -9.97
C LEU A 205 -16.12 1.97 -8.54
N ARG A 206 -17.23 2.32 -7.90
CA ARG A 206 -17.25 2.81 -6.51
C ARG A 206 -16.66 1.80 -5.54
N GLU A 207 -16.99 0.51 -5.70
CA GLU A 207 -16.49 -0.57 -4.84
C GLU A 207 -15.01 -0.87 -5.07
N ARG A 208 -14.51 -0.75 -6.31
CA ARG A 208 -13.10 -0.95 -6.65
C ARG A 208 -12.24 0.18 -6.16
N SER A 209 -12.61 1.43 -6.46
CA SER A 209 -11.82 2.62 -6.13
C SER A 209 -11.73 2.89 -4.63
N ARG A 210 -12.75 2.53 -3.85
CA ARG A 210 -12.90 2.86 -2.41
C ARG A 210 -12.65 4.34 -2.10
N SER A 211 -12.76 5.20 -3.08
CA SER A 211 -12.65 6.64 -2.96
C SER A 211 -13.98 7.22 -2.49
N ALA A 212 -13.95 8.09 -1.49
CA ALA A 212 -15.15 8.78 -1.03
C ALA A 212 -15.65 9.74 -2.12
N ALA A 213 -14.74 10.45 -2.79
CA ALA A 213 -15.08 11.39 -3.84
C ALA A 213 -15.71 10.69 -5.06
N VAL A 214 -15.18 9.53 -5.48
CA VAL A 214 -15.82 8.70 -6.51
C VAL A 214 -17.18 8.19 -6.03
N GLY A 215 -17.32 7.86 -4.75
CA GLY A 215 -18.59 7.47 -4.16
C GLY A 215 -19.66 8.55 -4.29
N THR A 216 -19.32 9.79 -3.92
CA THR A 216 -20.20 10.96 -4.07
C THR A 216 -20.56 11.20 -5.53
N PHE A 217 -19.57 11.20 -6.43
CA PHE A 217 -19.79 11.33 -7.87
C PHE A 217 -20.76 10.28 -8.42
N VAL A 218 -20.50 9.00 -8.16
CA VAL A 218 -21.34 7.89 -8.65
C VAL A 218 -22.76 7.98 -8.11
N THR A 219 -22.93 8.31 -6.84
CA THR A 219 -24.27 8.47 -6.25
C THR A 219 -25.03 9.61 -6.90
N ALA A 220 -24.40 10.76 -7.06
CA ALA A 220 -25.03 11.92 -7.70
C ALA A 220 -25.37 11.67 -9.19
N LEU A 221 -24.46 10.99 -9.92
CA LEU A 221 -24.67 10.61 -11.31
C LEU A 221 -25.88 9.68 -11.48
N LEU A 222 -25.98 8.65 -10.65
CA LEU A 222 -27.09 7.70 -10.70
C LEU A 222 -28.42 8.32 -10.28
N GLN A 223 -28.41 9.23 -9.31
CA GLN A 223 -29.59 10.01 -8.92
C GLN A 223 -30.07 10.93 -10.05
N ALA A 224 -29.16 11.65 -10.72
CA ALA A 224 -29.50 12.48 -11.86
C ALA A 224 -30.13 11.67 -13.00
N GLU A 225 -29.61 10.47 -13.26
CA GLU A 225 -30.15 9.54 -14.25
C GLU A 225 -31.56 9.05 -13.87
N GLU A 226 -31.80 8.71 -12.60
CA GLU A 226 -33.12 8.28 -12.11
C GLU A 226 -34.17 9.41 -12.16
N LEU A 227 -33.76 10.66 -11.94
CA LEU A 227 -34.63 11.82 -11.98
C LEU A 227 -34.83 12.37 -13.39
N GLY A 228 -34.13 11.82 -14.40
CA GLY A 228 -34.21 12.28 -15.78
C GLY A 228 -33.60 13.67 -16.02
N VAL A 229 -32.71 14.13 -15.13
CA VAL A 229 -32.01 15.41 -15.27
C VAL A 229 -31.04 15.33 -16.45
N PRO A 230 -30.88 16.38 -17.28
CA PRO A 230 -29.86 16.41 -18.32
C PRO A 230 -28.47 16.16 -17.73
N LEU A 231 -27.77 15.14 -18.26
CA LEU A 231 -26.47 14.74 -17.70
C LEU A 231 -25.41 15.83 -17.76
N ALA A 232 -25.50 16.76 -18.71
CA ALA A 232 -24.60 17.91 -18.80
C ALA A 232 -24.71 18.82 -17.57
N ASP A 233 -25.94 19.16 -17.18
CA ASP A 233 -26.21 20.03 -16.02
C ASP A 233 -25.81 19.33 -14.71
N ALA A 234 -26.17 18.04 -14.59
CA ALA A 234 -25.79 17.23 -13.45
C ALA A 234 -24.26 17.13 -13.28
N LEU A 235 -23.52 16.86 -14.36
CA LEU A 235 -22.06 16.77 -14.34
C LEU A 235 -21.40 18.08 -13.95
N THR A 236 -21.90 19.22 -14.44
CA THR A 236 -21.40 20.55 -14.09
C THR A 236 -21.58 20.82 -12.59
N GLY A 237 -22.75 20.50 -12.05
CA GLY A 237 -23.03 20.60 -10.62
C GLY A 237 -22.10 19.71 -9.78
N ILE A 238 -22.00 18.42 -10.14
CA ILE A 238 -21.17 17.43 -9.45
C ILE A 238 -19.70 17.85 -9.49
N ALA A 239 -19.18 18.32 -10.64
CA ALA A 239 -17.79 18.78 -10.77
C ALA A 239 -17.49 19.93 -9.81
N SER A 240 -18.42 20.91 -9.71
CA SER A 240 -18.28 22.05 -8.79
C SER A 240 -18.26 21.61 -7.32
N ASP A 241 -19.12 20.65 -6.94
CA ASP A 241 -19.22 20.15 -5.57
C ASP A 241 -17.98 19.34 -5.18
N VAL A 242 -17.51 18.45 -6.06
CA VAL A 242 -16.28 17.66 -5.84
C VAL A 242 -15.06 18.57 -5.72
N ARG A 243 -14.97 19.61 -6.55
CA ARG A 243 -13.89 20.61 -6.47
C ARG A 243 -13.91 21.36 -5.13
N ARG A 244 -15.09 21.78 -4.67
CA ARG A 244 -15.25 22.46 -3.38
C ARG A 244 -14.83 21.55 -2.23
N GLU A 245 -15.32 20.31 -2.22
CA GLU A 245 -14.97 19.32 -1.20
C GLU A 245 -13.46 19.01 -1.22
N HIS A 246 -12.84 18.88 -2.40
CA HIS A 246 -11.41 18.68 -2.53
C HIS A 246 -10.61 19.86 -1.94
N ALA A 247 -10.98 21.10 -2.27
CA ALA A 247 -10.33 22.30 -1.74
C ALA A 247 -10.46 22.40 -0.22
N GLU A 248 -11.61 22.05 0.33
CA GLU A 248 -11.83 22.03 1.78
C GLU A 248 -11.00 20.95 2.48
N ASN A 249 -10.93 19.74 1.90
CA ASN A 249 -10.09 18.65 2.40
C ASN A 249 -8.60 19.03 2.40
N VAL A 250 -8.11 19.74 1.38
CA VAL A 250 -6.72 20.24 1.32
C VAL A 250 -6.47 21.27 2.43
N ARG A 251 -7.39 22.23 2.62
CA ARG A 251 -7.31 23.23 3.70
C ARG A 251 -7.29 22.58 5.08
N GLN A 252 -8.16 21.61 5.32
CA GLN A 252 -8.20 20.88 6.59
C GLN A 252 -6.91 20.10 6.86
N ARG A 253 -6.32 19.49 5.83
CA ARG A 253 -5.01 18.82 5.96
C ARG A 253 -3.90 19.80 6.31
N ALA A 254 -3.87 20.95 5.64
CA ALA A 254 -2.90 22.02 5.95
C ALA A 254 -3.08 22.56 7.37
N ALA A 255 -4.31 22.78 7.81
CA ALA A 255 -4.61 23.23 9.18
C ALA A 255 -4.17 22.22 10.26
N ARG A 256 -4.25 20.91 9.98
CA ARG A 256 -3.77 19.86 10.90
C ARG A 256 -2.24 19.75 10.94
N ALA A 257 -1.52 20.22 9.95
CA ALA A 257 -0.06 20.19 9.93
C ALA A 257 0.55 21.18 10.95
N VAL A 258 -0.09 22.31 11.18
CA VAL A 258 0.42 23.35 12.11
C VAL A 258 0.61 22.84 13.54
N PRO A 259 -0.38 22.21 14.20
CA PRO A 259 -0.18 21.68 15.56
C PRO A 259 0.81 20.52 15.60
N MET A 260 0.94 19.72 14.52
CA MET A 260 1.91 18.63 14.47
C MET A 260 3.34 19.13 14.40
N VAL A 261 3.61 20.21 13.65
CA VAL A 261 4.91 20.88 13.60
C VAL A 261 5.25 21.48 14.97
N SER A 262 4.31 22.17 15.60
CA SER A 262 4.49 22.74 16.95
C SER A 262 4.82 21.66 17.98
N LEU A 263 4.11 20.54 17.95
CA LEU A 263 4.35 19.41 18.84
C LEU A 263 5.74 18.79 18.60
N ALA A 264 6.13 18.59 17.33
CA ALA A 264 7.45 18.07 16.98
C ALA A 264 8.58 18.99 17.47
N VAL A 265 8.45 20.29 17.29
CA VAL A 265 9.40 21.31 17.77
C VAL A 265 9.50 21.28 19.29
N THR A 266 8.37 21.27 19.99
CA THR A 266 8.35 21.20 21.46
C THR A 266 8.98 19.92 21.98
N MET A 267 8.66 18.77 21.36
CA MET A 267 9.19 17.47 21.77
C MET A 267 10.69 17.31 21.49
N THR A 268 11.25 18.10 20.58
CA THR A 268 12.70 18.12 20.28
C THR A 268 13.44 19.13 21.14
N ILE A 269 12.91 20.34 21.30
CA ILE A 269 13.59 21.41 22.03
C ILE A 269 13.56 21.16 23.55
N LEU A 270 12.43 20.69 24.10
CA LEU A 270 12.26 20.55 25.55
C LEU A 270 13.23 19.54 26.16
N PRO A 271 13.48 18.32 25.66
CA PRO A 271 14.50 17.42 26.16
C PRO A 271 15.91 17.99 26.00
N GLY A 272 16.18 18.64 24.86
CA GLY A 272 17.48 19.26 24.60
C GLY A 272 17.80 20.36 25.60
N ALA A 273 16.86 21.25 25.89
CA ALA A 273 16.97 22.30 26.89
C ALA A 273 17.17 21.72 28.32
N LEU A 274 16.42 20.65 28.64
CA LEU A 274 16.52 19.98 29.94
C LEU A 274 17.90 19.34 30.15
N ILE A 275 18.44 18.67 29.13
CA ILE A 275 19.80 18.10 29.17
C ILE A 275 20.84 19.22 29.35
N LEU A 276 20.70 20.36 28.66
CA LEU A 276 21.59 21.50 28.79
C LEU A 276 21.56 22.08 30.22
N ILE A 277 20.36 22.26 30.78
CA ILE A 277 20.22 22.80 32.15
C ILE A 277 20.83 21.83 33.18
N VAL A 278 20.51 20.53 33.07
CA VAL A 278 21.03 19.52 33.97
C VAL A 278 22.58 19.44 33.89
N SER A 279 23.12 19.44 32.66
CA SER A 279 24.59 19.43 32.48
C SER A 279 25.26 20.68 33.03
N ALA A 280 24.67 21.87 32.85
CA ALA A 280 25.16 23.11 33.39
C ALA A 280 25.15 23.10 34.92
N VAL A 281 24.10 22.62 35.56
CA VAL A 281 24.00 22.47 37.02
C VAL A 281 25.04 21.46 37.55
N LEU A 282 25.22 20.33 36.89
CA LEU A 282 26.24 19.33 37.26
C LEU A 282 27.66 19.91 37.17
N VAL A 283 27.98 20.63 36.09
CA VAL A 283 29.30 21.28 35.94
C VAL A 283 29.51 22.36 37.00
N ALA A 284 28.50 23.19 37.25
CA ALA A 284 28.57 24.25 38.27
C ALA A 284 28.80 23.68 39.71
N ASN A 285 28.23 22.52 39.99
CA ASN A 285 28.37 21.85 41.30
C ASN A 285 29.52 20.83 41.39
N ALA A 286 30.23 20.58 40.28
CA ALA A 286 31.32 19.59 40.24
C ALA A 286 32.46 19.90 41.27
N GLY A 287 32.74 21.18 41.55
CA GLY A 287 33.67 21.60 42.57
C GLY A 287 33.22 21.26 44.00
N VAL A 288 31.94 21.24 44.29
CA VAL A 288 31.37 20.87 45.59
C VAL A 288 31.32 19.35 45.76
N LEU A 289 31.06 18.60 44.70
CA LEU A 289 31.04 17.13 44.70
C LEU A 289 32.47 16.54 44.77
N GLY A 290 33.47 17.18 44.16
CA GLY A 290 34.88 16.76 44.24
C GLY A 290 35.54 16.98 45.59
N GLY A 291 34.93 17.76 46.51
CA GLY A 291 35.39 17.94 47.91
C GLY A 291 34.78 16.94 48.91
N LEU A 292 33.89 16.03 48.46
CA LEU A 292 33.21 15.01 49.28
C LEU A 292 33.82 13.60 49.13
N PHE A 293 34.77 13.42 48.22
CA PHE A 293 35.58 12.23 48.01
C PHE A 293 37.06 12.58 48.09
#